data_c202494d8a7fe5521b877b805e5ee378
#
_entry.id   c202494d8a7fe5521b877b805e5ee378
#
_cell.length_a   1.000
_cell.length_b   1.000
_cell.length_c   1.000
_cell.angle_alpha   90.00
_cell.angle_beta   90.00
_cell.angle_gamma   90.00
#
_symmetry.space_group_name_H-M   'P 1'
#
loop_
_entity.id
_entity.type
_entity.pdbx_description
1 polymer ?
#
loop_
_entity_poly.entity_id
_entity_poly.type
_entity_poly.pdbx_seq_one_letter_code
_entity_poly.pdbx_strand_id
1 'polypeptide(L)'
;GKAKPMIVVMTNGNAWQDAAAGESPKGFVAPSMRPDERAKVAEGAFELSFPEIVKFVEKNFRTLANKKNRAIAGLSMGSFHSCNISKYYPDMFDYVGLFSGASTGNDKSTCPVYTDFEGKLKTQFAKKPALYFIACGKTDFVYKGVADFRKLLDDNGYKYEYLETGEGHIWRNWRIYLTEFAPKLFK
;
A
#
# COMPACT_ATOMS: atom_id res chain seq x y z
N GLY A 1 2.45 -23.71 10.87
CA GLY A 1 2.63 -22.35 10.43
C GLY A 1 1.60 -21.38 10.97
N LYS A 2 2.02 -20.15 11.27
CA LYS A 2 1.12 -19.08 11.74
C LYS A 2 0.38 -18.42 10.60
N ALA A 3 0.96 -18.38 9.39
CA ALA A 3 0.35 -17.82 8.19
C ALA A 3 0.04 -18.92 7.16
N LYS A 4 -0.95 -18.72 6.31
CA LYS A 4 -1.21 -19.62 5.18
C LYS A 4 -0.09 -19.51 4.15
N PRO A 5 0.24 -20.59 3.42
CA PRO A 5 1.16 -20.52 2.29
C PRO A 5 0.65 -19.51 1.26
N MET A 6 1.55 -18.64 0.80
CA MET A 6 1.23 -17.60 -0.17
C MET A 6 2.42 -17.30 -1.09
N ILE A 7 2.15 -16.80 -2.27
CA ILE A 7 3.15 -16.18 -3.14
C ILE A 7 3.32 -14.73 -2.68
N VAL A 8 4.54 -14.32 -2.41
CA VAL A 8 4.88 -12.94 -2.07
C VAL A 8 5.54 -12.29 -3.28
N VAL A 9 4.93 -11.23 -3.80
CA VAL A 9 5.43 -10.46 -4.93
C VAL A 9 5.96 -9.13 -4.40
N MET A 10 7.26 -8.93 -4.50
CA MET A 10 7.92 -7.68 -4.12
C MET A 10 8.21 -6.87 -5.39
N THR A 11 7.46 -5.80 -5.57
CA THR A 11 7.59 -4.93 -6.74
C THR A 11 8.60 -3.82 -6.47
N ASN A 12 9.27 -3.38 -7.52
CA ASN A 12 9.96 -2.09 -7.51
C ASN A 12 8.89 -0.98 -7.66
N GLY A 13 8.76 -0.09 -6.70
CA GLY A 13 7.81 1.03 -6.72
C GLY A 13 8.13 2.10 -7.77
N ASN A 14 9.12 1.89 -8.62
CA ASN A 14 9.51 2.77 -9.70
C ASN A 14 9.14 2.18 -11.06
N ALA A 15 8.07 2.68 -11.67
CA ALA A 15 7.60 2.23 -12.98
C ALA A 15 8.56 2.54 -14.14
N TRP A 16 9.58 3.36 -13.90
CA TRP A 16 10.53 3.86 -14.90
C TRP A 16 11.95 3.35 -14.70
N GLN A 17 12.16 2.39 -13.82
CA GLN A 17 13.48 1.82 -13.60
C GLN A 17 13.75 0.68 -14.59
N ASP A 18 14.75 0.87 -15.44
CA ASP A 18 15.15 -0.10 -16.46
C ASP A 18 15.96 -1.30 -15.90
N ALA A 19 16.46 -1.17 -14.66
CA ALA A 19 17.28 -2.20 -14.02
C ALA A 19 16.90 -2.39 -12.55
N ALA A 20 17.18 -3.57 -12.01
CA ALA A 20 17.00 -3.86 -10.59
C ALA A 20 17.87 -2.98 -9.69
N ALA A 21 17.46 -2.77 -8.46
CA ALA A 21 18.24 -2.04 -7.47
C ALA A 21 19.62 -2.71 -7.31
N GLY A 22 20.68 -1.94 -7.45
CA GLY A 22 22.07 -2.42 -7.42
C GLY A 22 22.67 -2.78 -8.79
N GLU A 23 21.85 -2.92 -9.83
CA GLU A 23 22.32 -3.14 -11.21
C GLU A 23 22.41 -1.82 -12.02
N SER A 24 21.83 -0.75 -11.51
CA SER A 24 21.94 0.56 -12.15
C SER A 24 23.31 1.16 -11.94
N PRO A 25 23.97 1.66 -12.99
CA PRO A 25 25.27 2.35 -12.86
C PRO A 25 25.20 3.61 -11.99
N LYS A 26 24.01 4.10 -11.67
CA LYS A 26 23.77 5.25 -10.78
C LYS A 26 23.55 4.86 -9.31
N GLY A 27 23.63 3.57 -8.96
CA GLY A 27 23.34 3.05 -7.62
C GLY A 27 21.85 3.15 -7.25
N PHE A 28 21.52 2.68 -6.05
CA PHE A 28 20.16 2.80 -5.52
C PHE A 28 19.90 4.24 -5.08
N VAL A 29 19.01 4.90 -5.77
CA VAL A 29 18.40 6.14 -5.29
C VAL A 29 16.90 5.91 -5.24
N ALA A 30 16.30 6.13 -4.06
CA ALA A 30 14.85 6.01 -3.93
C ALA A 30 14.16 6.94 -4.94
N PRO A 31 13.21 6.45 -5.73
CA PRO A 31 12.56 7.23 -6.80
C PRO A 31 12.01 8.58 -6.31
N SER A 32 11.41 8.59 -5.13
CA SER A 32 10.84 9.80 -4.52
C SER A 32 11.86 10.89 -4.17
N MET A 33 13.15 10.60 -4.23
CA MET A 33 14.22 11.56 -3.91
C MET A 33 14.78 12.28 -5.13
N ARG A 34 14.47 11.81 -6.34
CA ARG A 34 14.89 12.48 -7.58
C ARG A 34 13.80 13.44 -8.05
N PRO A 35 14.14 14.71 -8.38
CA PRO A 35 13.13 15.69 -8.82
C PRO A 35 12.34 15.27 -10.06
N ASP A 36 13.00 14.65 -11.03
CA ASP A 36 12.41 14.12 -12.26
C ASP A 36 11.49 12.90 -12.00
N GLU A 37 11.79 12.11 -10.98
CA GLU A 37 10.98 10.96 -10.60
C GLU A 37 9.82 11.33 -9.68
N ARG A 38 9.95 12.40 -8.89
CA ARG A 38 8.82 12.94 -8.11
C ARG A 38 7.65 13.35 -9.00
N ALA A 39 7.95 13.94 -10.14
CA ALA A 39 6.91 14.28 -11.13
C ALA A 39 6.21 13.01 -11.62
N LYS A 40 6.95 11.94 -11.92
CA LYS A 40 6.41 10.66 -12.39
C LYS A 40 5.62 9.91 -11.32
N VAL A 41 6.04 9.97 -10.06
CA VAL A 41 5.23 9.46 -8.93
C VAL A 41 3.92 10.24 -8.83
N ALA A 42 3.95 11.56 -9.02
CA ALA A 42 2.74 12.38 -9.03
C ALA A 42 1.78 12.06 -10.19
N GLU A 43 2.27 11.44 -11.26
CA GLU A 43 1.45 10.97 -12.39
C GLU A 43 0.73 9.64 -12.10
N GLY A 44 1.03 8.96 -10.99
CA GLY A 44 0.40 7.70 -10.61
C GLY A 44 0.73 6.52 -11.54
N ALA A 45 1.83 6.59 -12.27
CA ALA A 45 2.20 5.56 -13.25
C ALA A 45 2.33 4.17 -12.64
N PHE A 46 2.89 4.07 -11.43
CA PHE A 46 3.02 2.80 -10.73
C PHE A 46 1.67 2.23 -10.33
N GLU A 47 0.80 3.05 -9.76
CA GLU A 47 -0.54 2.64 -9.35
C GLU A 47 -1.40 2.23 -10.55
N LEU A 48 -1.33 2.99 -11.65
CA LEU A 48 -2.09 2.72 -12.86
C LEU A 48 -1.64 1.43 -13.56
N SER A 49 -0.35 1.12 -13.53
CA SER A 49 0.21 -0.12 -14.12
C SER A 49 0.05 -1.36 -13.24
N PHE A 50 -0.35 -1.21 -11.98
CA PHE A 50 -0.38 -2.32 -11.02
C PHE A 50 -1.24 -3.52 -11.45
N PRO A 51 -2.38 -3.35 -12.16
CA PRO A 51 -3.14 -4.48 -12.70
C PRO A 51 -2.34 -5.39 -13.64
N GLU A 52 -1.32 -4.86 -14.31
CA GLU A 52 -0.45 -5.65 -15.20
C GLU A 52 0.42 -6.62 -14.39
N ILE A 53 0.89 -6.20 -13.22
CA ILE A 53 1.64 -7.06 -12.30
C ILE A 53 0.74 -8.23 -11.84
N VAL A 54 -0.49 -7.94 -11.45
CA VAL A 54 -1.46 -8.97 -11.04
C VAL A 54 -1.70 -9.96 -12.19
N LYS A 55 -1.96 -9.47 -13.40
CA LYS A 55 -2.17 -10.31 -14.59
C LYS A 55 -0.94 -11.16 -14.91
N PHE A 56 0.27 -10.59 -14.80
CA PHE A 56 1.52 -11.33 -15.02
C PHE A 56 1.66 -12.49 -14.03
N VAL A 57 1.44 -12.23 -12.74
CA VAL A 57 1.54 -13.26 -11.71
C VAL A 57 0.52 -14.37 -11.93
N GLU A 58 -0.72 -14.01 -12.21
CA GLU A 58 -1.81 -14.98 -12.42
C GLU A 58 -1.64 -15.81 -13.70
N LYS A 59 -1.01 -15.25 -14.72
CA LYS A 59 -0.69 -15.97 -15.97
C LYS A 59 0.45 -16.96 -15.79
N ASN A 60 1.44 -16.65 -14.93
CA ASN A 60 2.69 -17.42 -14.87
C ASN A 60 2.76 -18.35 -13.64
N PHE A 61 1.90 -18.16 -12.65
CA PHE A 61 1.92 -18.94 -11.41
C PHE A 61 0.54 -19.50 -11.08
N ARG A 62 0.49 -20.61 -10.37
CA ARG A 62 -0.77 -21.20 -9.90
C ARG A 62 -1.31 -20.37 -8.73
N THR A 63 -2.25 -19.50 -9.00
CA THR A 63 -2.90 -18.62 -8.04
C THR A 63 -4.40 -18.88 -7.94
N LEU A 64 -5.00 -18.42 -6.85
CA LEU A 64 -6.44 -18.28 -6.72
C LEU A 64 -6.83 -16.87 -7.16
N ALA A 65 -7.11 -16.70 -8.46
CA ALA A 65 -7.26 -15.42 -9.15
C ALA A 65 -8.57 -14.69 -8.83
N ASN A 66 -8.77 -14.32 -7.56
CA ASN A 66 -9.93 -13.52 -7.13
C ASN A 66 -9.56 -12.62 -5.94
N LYS A 67 -10.39 -11.60 -5.68
CA LYS A 67 -10.21 -10.59 -4.63
C LYS A 67 -9.91 -11.20 -3.26
N LYS A 68 -10.64 -12.25 -2.86
CA LYS A 68 -10.50 -12.90 -1.53
C LYS A 68 -9.13 -13.54 -1.29
N ASN A 69 -8.39 -13.79 -2.35
CA ASN A 69 -7.07 -14.40 -2.31
C ASN A 69 -5.94 -13.44 -2.69
N ARG A 70 -6.22 -12.12 -2.67
CA ARG A 70 -5.20 -11.11 -2.90
C ARG A 70 -5.09 -10.15 -1.72
N ALA A 71 -3.86 -9.89 -1.33
CA ALA A 71 -3.48 -8.90 -0.34
C ALA A 71 -2.51 -7.88 -0.94
N ILE A 72 -2.58 -6.65 -0.49
CA ILE A 72 -1.61 -5.62 -0.79
C ILE A 72 -1.13 -5.01 0.53
N ALA A 73 0.17 -4.82 0.67
CA ALA A 73 0.72 -4.14 1.83
C ALA A 73 2.00 -3.39 1.45
N GLY A 74 2.33 -2.38 2.21
CA GLY A 74 3.56 -1.63 2.02
C GLY A 74 3.95 -0.82 3.25
N LEU A 75 5.22 -0.44 3.31
CA LEU A 75 5.75 0.43 4.34
C LEU A 75 6.12 1.80 3.75
N SER A 76 5.96 2.88 4.52
CA SER A 76 6.34 4.23 4.11
C SER A 76 5.71 4.61 2.75
N MET A 77 6.50 4.87 1.73
CA MET A 77 6.03 5.12 0.36
C MET A 77 5.21 3.92 -0.18
N GLY A 78 5.59 2.69 0.13
CA GLY A 78 4.81 1.50 -0.22
C GLY A 78 3.43 1.47 0.44
N SER A 79 3.28 2.05 1.64
CA SER A 79 1.98 2.26 2.27
C SER A 79 1.13 3.26 1.51
N PHE A 80 1.73 4.37 1.05
CA PHE A 80 1.06 5.34 0.17
C PHE A 80 0.56 4.68 -1.12
N HIS A 81 1.42 3.91 -1.81
CA HIS A 81 1.03 3.17 -3.00
C HIS A 81 -0.08 2.16 -2.71
N SER A 82 0.05 1.37 -1.64
CA SER A 82 -0.96 0.36 -1.27
C SER A 82 -2.32 0.97 -0.96
N CYS A 83 -2.34 2.11 -0.28
CA CYS A 83 -3.56 2.88 -0.01
C CYS A 83 -4.22 3.35 -1.31
N ASN A 84 -3.45 3.94 -2.22
CA ASN A 84 -3.96 4.47 -3.48
C ASN A 84 -4.40 3.37 -4.45
N ILE A 85 -3.61 2.29 -4.61
CA ILE A 85 -3.95 1.15 -5.47
C ILE A 85 -5.23 0.48 -4.99
N SER A 86 -5.32 0.14 -3.69
CA SER A 86 -6.47 -0.59 -3.16
C SER A 86 -7.76 0.21 -3.22
N LYS A 87 -7.68 1.52 -3.05
CA LYS A 87 -8.80 2.46 -3.16
C LYS A 87 -9.22 2.68 -4.62
N TYR A 88 -8.27 2.78 -5.54
CA TYR A 88 -8.53 2.99 -6.97
C TYR A 88 -9.07 1.73 -7.65
N TYR A 89 -8.60 0.55 -7.21
CA TYR A 89 -9.06 -0.77 -7.67
C TYR A 89 -9.75 -1.54 -6.53
N PRO A 90 -10.96 -1.13 -6.09
CA PRO A 90 -11.60 -1.63 -4.87
C PRO A 90 -12.03 -3.10 -4.94
N ASP A 91 -12.07 -3.68 -6.14
CA ASP A 91 -12.38 -5.10 -6.36
C ASP A 91 -11.12 -5.97 -6.54
N MET A 92 -9.92 -5.41 -6.37
CA MET A 92 -8.68 -6.13 -6.62
C MET A 92 -8.16 -6.86 -5.37
N PHE A 93 -8.22 -6.24 -4.20
CA PHE A 93 -7.65 -6.76 -2.95
C PHE A 93 -8.67 -6.79 -1.82
N ASP A 94 -8.70 -7.87 -1.06
CA ASP A 94 -9.56 -8.02 0.11
C ASP A 94 -8.82 -7.74 1.43
N TYR A 95 -7.49 -7.74 1.38
CA TYR A 95 -6.61 -7.49 2.51
C TYR A 95 -5.68 -6.34 2.18
N VAL A 96 -5.68 -5.32 3.03
CA VAL A 96 -4.86 -4.11 2.88
C VAL A 96 -4.05 -3.88 4.13
N GLY A 97 -2.73 -3.70 3.99
CA GLY A 97 -1.80 -3.41 5.08
C GLY A 97 -1.05 -2.10 4.83
N LEU A 98 -1.23 -1.13 5.72
CA LEU A 98 -0.59 0.18 5.66
C LEU A 98 0.38 0.34 6.84
N PHE A 99 1.67 0.32 6.57
CA PHE A 99 2.72 0.36 7.60
C PHE A 99 3.49 1.68 7.54
N SER A 100 3.42 2.47 8.60
CA SER A 100 4.10 3.78 8.69
C SER A 100 3.82 4.67 7.48
N GLY A 101 2.56 4.86 7.16
CA GLY A 101 2.13 5.73 6.07
C GLY A 101 0.64 5.58 5.77
N ALA A 102 0.13 6.57 5.11
CA ALA A 102 -1.23 6.64 4.57
C ALA A 102 -1.25 7.66 3.43
N SER A 103 -2.41 7.83 2.82
CA SER A 103 -2.64 8.90 1.85
C SER A 103 -3.88 9.67 2.27
N THR A 104 -3.87 10.98 2.09
CA THR A 104 -5.04 11.84 2.29
C THR A 104 -5.58 12.39 0.97
N GLY A 105 -5.07 11.88 -0.14
CA GLY A 105 -5.40 12.38 -1.47
C GLY A 105 -4.58 13.59 -1.89
N ASN A 106 -4.80 14.02 -3.10
CA ASN A 106 -4.25 15.25 -3.66
C ASN A 106 -5.23 15.82 -4.69
N ASP A 107 -6.11 16.67 -4.23
CA ASP A 107 -7.14 17.30 -5.08
C ASP A 107 -6.57 18.24 -6.15
N LYS A 108 -5.29 18.62 -6.03
CA LYS A 108 -4.58 19.38 -7.07
C LYS A 108 -3.97 18.51 -8.15
N SER A 109 -3.98 17.19 -7.97
CA SER A 109 -3.49 16.26 -8.98
C SER A 109 -4.49 16.16 -10.13
N THR A 110 -3.98 15.99 -11.34
CA THR A 110 -4.77 15.61 -12.51
C THR A 110 -4.88 14.10 -12.67
N CYS A 111 -4.08 13.35 -11.91
CA CYS A 111 -4.09 11.89 -11.96
C CYS A 111 -5.35 11.31 -11.29
N PRO A 112 -6.12 10.48 -12.00
CA PRO A 112 -7.35 9.90 -11.46
C PRO A 112 -7.13 9.04 -10.22
N VAL A 113 -5.94 8.53 -9.98
CA VAL A 113 -5.60 7.75 -8.79
C VAL A 113 -5.71 8.58 -7.51
N TYR A 114 -5.32 9.86 -7.57
CA TYR A 114 -5.19 10.73 -6.39
C TYR A 114 -6.36 11.67 -6.18
N THR A 115 -7.17 11.92 -7.21
CA THR A 115 -8.36 12.77 -7.11
C THR A 115 -9.52 12.02 -6.46
N ASP A 116 -10.53 12.74 -5.96
CA ASP A 116 -11.73 12.20 -5.32
C ASP A 116 -11.40 11.11 -4.29
N PHE A 117 -10.51 11.46 -3.37
CA PHE A 117 -9.98 10.52 -2.39
C PHE A 117 -11.09 9.89 -1.53
N GLU A 118 -11.97 10.71 -0.99
CA GLU A 118 -13.04 10.25 -0.09
C GLU A 118 -14.10 9.44 -0.82
N GLY A 119 -14.49 9.81 -2.04
CA GLY A 119 -15.43 9.06 -2.85
C GLY A 119 -14.92 7.64 -3.20
N LYS A 120 -13.63 7.54 -3.53
CA LYS A 120 -13.00 6.23 -3.77
C LYS A 120 -12.85 5.40 -2.51
N LEU A 121 -12.51 6.04 -1.38
CA LEU A 121 -12.44 5.37 -0.09
C LEU A 121 -13.81 4.82 0.32
N LYS A 122 -14.87 5.61 0.16
CA LYS A 122 -16.27 5.18 0.35
C LYS A 122 -16.61 3.96 -0.50
N THR A 123 -16.22 3.98 -1.77
CA THR A 123 -16.43 2.86 -2.70
C THR A 123 -15.67 1.61 -2.22
N GLN A 124 -14.42 1.75 -1.80
CA GLN A 124 -13.60 0.66 -1.27
C GLN A 124 -14.26 0.00 -0.05
N PHE A 125 -14.69 0.81 0.93
CA PHE A 125 -15.33 0.27 2.14
C PHE A 125 -16.73 -0.28 1.90
N ALA A 126 -17.45 0.21 0.90
CA ALA A 126 -18.70 -0.40 0.44
C ALA A 126 -18.49 -1.83 -0.11
N LYS A 127 -17.31 -2.14 -0.65
CA LYS A 127 -16.90 -3.49 -1.08
C LYS A 127 -16.42 -4.40 0.06
N LYS A 128 -16.47 -3.91 1.31
CA LYS A 128 -16.21 -4.65 2.56
C LYS A 128 -14.90 -5.46 2.51
N PRO A 129 -13.73 -4.81 2.49
CA PRO A 129 -12.47 -5.53 2.58
C PRO A 129 -12.46 -6.42 3.82
N ALA A 130 -11.94 -7.64 3.70
CA ALA A 130 -11.86 -8.59 4.80
C ALA A 130 -10.93 -8.13 5.92
N LEU A 131 -9.88 -7.37 5.56
CA LEU A 131 -8.97 -6.74 6.51
C LEU A 131 -8.44 -5.41 5.95
N TYR A 132 -8.58 -4.36 6.74
CA TYR A 132 -7.89 -3.09 6.54
C TYR A 132 -7.03 -2.84 7.78
N PHE A 133 -5.71 -3.04 7.65
CA PHE A 133 -4.78 -3.03 8.77
C PHE A 133 -3.84 -1.83 8.66
N ILE A 134 -3.74 -1.05 9.72
CA ILE A 134 -2.89 0.14 9.79
C ILE A 134 -1.92 -0.05 10.96
N ALA A 135 -0.65 0.27 10.77
CA ALA A 135 0.32 0.23 11.85
C ALA A 135 1.28 1.41 11.78
N CYS A 136 1.59 2.01 12.93
CA CYS A 136 2.51 3.14 13.03
C CYS A 136 3.15 3.23 14.41
N GLY A 137 4.40 3.67 14.46
CA GLY A 137 5.10 3.96 15.70
C GLY A 137 4.76 5.34 16.24
N LYS A 138 4.67 5.49 17.57
CA LYS A 138 4.35 6.77 18.24
C LYS A 138 5.34 7.89 17.92
N THR A 139 6.59 7.54 17.68
CA THR A 139 7.66 8.51 17.39
C THR A 139 8.01 8.56 15.91
N ASP A 140 7.18 7.94 15.06
CA ASP A 140 7.33 8.00 13.60
C ASP A 140 6.98 9.41 13.09
N PHE A 141 7.79 9.95 12.18
CA PHE A 141 7.54 11.29 11.63
C PHE A 141 6.23 11.35 10.82
N VAL A 142 5.72 10.22 10.33
CA VAL A 142 4.42 10.14 9.65
C VAL A 142 3.24 9.90 10.61
N TYR A 143 3.48 9.79 11.92
CA TYR A 143 2.46 9.43 12.91
C TYR A 143 1.24 10.35 12.84
N LYS A 144 1.47 11.67 12.74
CA LYS A 144 0.36 12.63 12.62
C LYS A 144 -0.51 12.38 11.40
N GLY A 145 0.09 12.15 10.23
CA GLY A 145 -0.65 11.86 9.00
C GLY A 145 -1.45 10.55 9.08
N VAL A 146 -0.89 9.53 9.76
CA VAL A 146 -1.60 8.27 10.03
C VAL A 146 -2.75 8.48 11.01
N ALA A 147 -2.58 9.31 12.02
CA ALA A 147 -3.64 9.64 12.98
C ALA A 147 -4.79 10.41 12.29
N ASP A 148 -4.46 11.39 11.45
CA ASP A 148 -5.44 12.16 10.67
C ASP A 148 -6.23 11.22 9.72
N PHE A 149 -5.56 10.28 9.07
CA PHE A 149 -6.21 9.28 8.22
C PHE A 149 -7.13 8.34 9.01
N ARG A 150 -6.69 7.87 10.17
CA ARG A 150 -7.54 7.06 11.07
C ARG A 150 -8.77 7.81 11.52
N LYS A 151 -8.60 9.10 11.88
CA LYS A 151 -9.74 9.96 12.22
C LYS A 151 -10.75 10.03 11.07
N LEU A 152 -10.29 10.18 9.84
CA LEU A 152 -11.18 10.16 8.65
C LEU A 152 -11.96 8.82 8.56
N LEU A 153 -11.29 7.68 8.81
CA LEU A 153 -11.97 6.38 8.82
C LEU A 153 -13.00 6.27 9.92
N ASP A 154 -12.67 6.73 11.13
CA ASP A 154 -13.55 6.73 12.30
C ASP A 154 -14.78 7.62 12.07
N ASP A 155 -14.58 8.84 11.56
CA ASP A 155 -15.65 9.80 11.25
C ASP A 155 -16.65 9.23 10.22
N ASN A 156 -16.21 8.33 9.34
CA ASN A 156 -17.04 7.66 8.34
C ASN A 156 -17.55 6.26 8.77
N GLY A 157 -17.21 5.81 9.97
CA GLY A 157 -17.59 4.49 10.47
C GLY A 157 -16.95 3.31 9.74
N TYR A 158 -15.80 3.52 9.09
CA TYR A 158 -15.09 2.47 8.37
C TYR A 158 -14.30 1.58 9.32
N LYS A 159 -14.43 0.27 9.15
CA LYS A 159 -13.78 -0.71 10.03
C LYS A 159 -12.34 -0.95 9.59
N TYR A 160 -11.42 -0.85 10.55
CA TYR A 160 -10.00 -1.20 10.37
C TYR A 160 -9.42 -1.73 11.68
N GLU A 161 -8.28 -2.39 11.59
CA GLU A 161 -7.46 -2.76 12.74
C GLU A 161 -6.26 -1.80 12.83
N TYR A 162 -5.91 -1.37 14.03
CA TYR A 162 -4.76 -0.52 14.27
C TYR A 162 -3.77 -1.14 15.26
N LEU A 163 -2.50 -1.12 14.88
CA LEU A 163 -1.38 -1.51 15.74
C LEU A 163 -0.46 -0.31 15.97
N GLU A 164 -0.31 0.09 17.20
CA GLU A 164 0.62 1.13 17.59
C GLU A 164 1.85 0.53 18.29
N THR A 165 3.04 1.01 17.92
CA THR A 165 4.30 0.65 18.57
C THR A 165 4.97 1.88 19.17
N GLY A 166 5.97 1.68 20.06
CA GLY A 166 6.64 2.79 20.74
C GLY A 166 7.70 3.52 19.94
N GLU A 167 8.21 2.92 18.86
CA GLU A 167 9.36 3.43 18.12
C GLU A 167 8.96 4.18 16.83
N GLY A 168 9.95 4.72 16.11
CA GLY A 168 9.76 5.53 14.93
C GLY A 168 9.78 4.74 13.61
N HIS A 169 10.26 5.39 12.55
CA HIS A 169 10.28 4.91 11.16
C HIS A 169 11.43 3.93 10.92
N ILE A 170 11.35 2.72 11.47
CA ILE A 170 12.45 1.76 11.52
C ILE A 170 12.04 0.33 11.20
N TRP A 171 12.99 -0.46 10.72
CA TRP A 171 12.82 -1.86 10.32
C TRP A 171 12.26 -2.77 11.43
N ARG A 172 12.59 -2.49 12.70
CA ARG A 172 12.05 -3.26 13.84
C ARG A 172 10.53 -3.21 13.86
N ASN A 173 9.95 -2.01 13.75
CA ASN A 173 8.51 -1.81 13.71
C ASN A 173 7.88 -2.53 12.51
N TRP A 174 8.44 -2.39 11.31
CA TRP A 174 7.88 -2.99 10.10
C TRP A 174 7.89 -4.52 10.13
N ARG A 175 8.90 -5.13 10.77
CA ARG A 175 8.91 -6.58 11.03
C ARG A 175 7.79 -7.00 11.97
N ILE A 176 7.53 -6.23 13.03
CA ILE A 176 6.41 -6.45 13.94
C ILE A 176 5.10 -6.37 13.17
N TYR A 177 4.89 -5.33 12.36
CA TYR A 177 3.67 -5.14 11.60
C TYR A 177 3.42 -6.29 10.62
N LEU A 178 4.44 -6.73 9.91
CA LEU A 178 4.32 -7.88 9.01
C LEU A 178 3.99 -9.18 9.78
N THR A 179 4.61 -9.38 10.94
CA THR A 179 4.38 -10.55 11.80
C THR A 179 2.95 -10.59 12.33
N GLU A 180 2.33 -9.44 12.59
CA GLU A 180 0.95 -9.34 13.04
C GLU A 180 -0.05 -9.41 11.87
N PHE A 181 0.30 -8.87 10.71
CA PHE A 181 -0.56 -8.81 9.53
C PHE A 181 -0.64 -10.16 8.80
N ALA A 182 0.50 -10.79 8.49
CA ALA A 182 0.55 -11.99 7.64
C ALA A 182 -0.30 -13.18 8.16
N PRO A 183 -0.37 -13.45 9.49
CA PRO A 183 -1.23 -14.52 10.01
C PRO A 183 -2.74 -14.28 9.84
N LYS A 184 -3.15 -13.05 9.55
CA LYS A 184 -4.56 -12.68 9.36
C LYS A 184 -5.04 -12.84 7.93
N LEU A 185 -4.12 -13.07 6.98
CA LEU A 185 -4.45 -13.15 5.56
C LEU A 185 -5.14 -14.47 5.19
N PHE A 186 -6.10 -14.36 4.28
CA PHE A 186 -6.76 -15.50 3.61
C PHE A 186 -7.46 -16.48 4.57
N LYS A 187 -8.04 -15.98 5.65
CA LYS A 187 -8.81 -16.78 6.62
C LYS A 187 -10.26 -16.95 6.20
#